data_d53624e365e0668aec96645baa06b287
#
_entry.id   d53624e365e0668aec96645baa06b287
#
_cell.length_a   1.000
_cell.length_b   1.000
_cell.length_c   1.000
_cell.angle_alpha   90.00
_cell.angle_beta   90.00
_cell.angle_gamma   90.00
#
_symmetry.space_group_name_H-M   'P 1'
#
loop_
_entity.id
_entity.type
_entity.pdbx_description
1 polymer ?
#
loop_
_entity_poly.entity_id
_entity_poly.type
_entity_poly.pdbx_seq_one_letter_code
_entity_poly.pdbx_strand_id
1 'polypeptide(L)'
;MQRPIHIIAHSLGTAVALDAMVHLPAGAVQRIISLTGACYAAEARAALQTPAGKTAQFFNISSRENDLFEFLFERLVRPPSRGARAMGRGFDVENAVSLSLDCPETLDFLAGKGAVIDAPDRRISHWSSYTRPGTLGFYNQLLRRPADWPLEQLRANLPHPVAERWSRILERPSVPLPSFQKTA
;
A
#
# COMPACT_ATOMS: atom_id res chain seq x y z
N MET A 1 -28.33 -5.70 -13.77
CA MET A 1 -26.90 -5.35 -13.70
C MET A 1 -26.39 -5.68 -12.31
N GLN A 2 -25.44 -6.60 -12.19
CA GLN A 2 -24.72 -6.82 -10.92
C GLN A 2 -23.81 -5.62 -10.67
N ARG A 3 -23.88 -5.05 -9.47
CA ARG A 3 -22.94 -3.98 -9.06
C ARG A 3 -21.61 -4.61 -8.69
N PRO A 4 -20.49 -4.12 -9.21
CA PRO A 4 -19.18 -4.66 -8.85
C PRO A 4 -18.86 -4.40 -7.37
N ILE A 5 -18.13 -5.33 -6.77
CA ILE A 5 -17.66 -5.23 -5.39
C ILE A 5 -16.36 -4.41 -5.36
N HIS A 6 -16.23 -3.56 -4.35
CA HIS A 6 -14.95 -2.96 -3.97
C HIS A 6 -14.50 -3.56 -2.64
N ILE A 7 -13.21 -3.83 -2.51
CA ILE A 7 -12.63 -4.45 -1.31
C ILE A 7 -11.60 -3.50 -0.72
N ILE A 8 -11.69 -3.24 0.57
CA ILE A 8 -10.60 -2.68 1.37
C ILE A 8 -10.19 -3.76 2.36
N ALA A 9 -8.92 -4.16 2.34
CA ALA A 9 -8.42 -5.23 3.17
C ALA A 9 -7.12 -4.81 3.88
N HIS A 10 -7.02 -5.12 5.16
CA HIS A 10 -5.84 -4.80 5.97
C HIS A 10 -5.13 -6.08 6.40
N SER A 11 -3.80 -6.07 6.36
CA SER A 11 -2.97 -7.16 6.87
C SER A 11 -3.34 -8.52 6.27
N LEU A 12 -3.59 -9.54 7.09
CA LEU A 12 -4.04 -10.88 6.68
C LEU A 12 -5.37 -10.87 5.91
N GLY A 13 -6.21 -9.87 6.13
CA GLY A 13 -7.43 -9.69 5.34
C GLY A 13 -7.15 -9.55 3.84
N THR A 14 -5.96 -9.08 3.46
CA THR A 14 -5.54 -9.04 2.05
C THR A 14 -5.38 -10.44 1.47
N ALA A 15 -4.76 -11.37 2.20
CA ALA A 15 -4.64 -12.75 1.76
C ALA A 15 -6.02 -13.40 1.57
N VAL A 16 -6.93 -13.19 2.52
CA VAL A 16 -8.32 -13.67 2.42
C VAL A 16 -9.03 -13.08 1.19
N ALA A 17 -8.88 -11.77 0.96
CA ALA A 17 -9.48 -11.11 -0.21
C ALA A 17 -8.95 -11.66 -1.53
N LEU A 18 -7.63 -11.90 -1.61
CA LEU A 18 -6.99 -12.45 -2.80
C LEU A 18 -7.36 -13.93 -3.04
N ASP A 19 -7.45 -14.72 -1.98
CA ASP A 19 -7.90 -16.11 -2.06
C ASP A 19 -9.34 -16.20 -2.58
N ALA A 20 -10.22 -15.32 -2.13
CA ALA A 20 -11.60 -15.24 -2.61
C ALA A 20 -11.70 -14.98 -4.13
N MET A 21 -10.70 -14.33 -4.75
CA MET A 21 -10.70 -14.04 -6.20
C MET A 21 -10.73 -15.30 -7.05
N VAL A 22 -10.22 -16.43 -6.54
CA VAL A 22 -10.22 -17.73 -7.23
C VAL A 22 -11.66 -18.22 -7.48
N HIS A 23 -12.59 -17.85 -6.61
CA HIS A 23 -13.98 -18.32 -6.61
C HIS A 23 -14.94 -17.35 -7.28
N LEU A 24 -14.45 -16.21 -7.77
CA LEU A 24 -15.30 -15.15 -8.32
C LEU A 24 -15.19 -15.09 -9.86
N PRO A 25 -16.32 -14.78 -10.55
CA PRO A 25 -16.29 -14.57 -11.98
C PRO A 25 -15.62 -13.24 -12.36
N ALA A 26 -15.21 -13.13 -13.62
CA ALA A 26 -14.72 -11.87 -14.18
C ALA A 26 -15.73 -10.73 -13.97
N GLY A 27 -15.24 -9.54 -13.61
CA GLY A 27 -16.04 -8.35 -13.35
C GLY A 27 -16.77 -8.32 -11.99
N ALA A 28 -16.67 -9.37 -11.16
CA ALA A 28 -17.27 -9.37 -9.83
C ALA A 28 -16.63 -8.33 -8.89
N VAL A 29 -15.32 -8.14 -9.00
CA VAL A 29 -14.54 -7.17 -8.21
C VAL A 29 -13.98 -6.12 -9.16
N GLN A 30 -14.13 -4.84 -8.81
CA GLN A 30 -13.61 -3.74 -9.60
C GLN A 30 -12.30 -3.18 -9.02
N ARG A 31 -12.25 -2.88 -7.73
CA ARG A 31 -11.06 -2.34 -7.05
C ARG A 31 -10.80 -3.02 -5.73
N ILE A 32 -9.54 -3.33 -5.49
CA ILE A 32 -9.03 -3.86 -4.22
C ILE A 32 -7.99 -2.88 -3.69
N ILE A 33 -8.18 -2.39 -2.47
CA ILE A 33 -7.20 -1.58 -1.74
C ILE A 33 -6.63 -2.47 -0.62
N SER A 34 -5.38 -2.84 -0.77
CA SER A 34 -4.62 -3.61 0.23
C SER A 34 -3.84 -2.65 1.12
N LEU A 35 -4.15 -2.64 2.39
CA LEU A 35 -3.51 -1.78 3.40
C LEU A 35 -2.49 -2.62 4.17
N THR A 36 -1.20 -2.35 3.96
CA THR A 36 -0.09 -3.11 4.59
C THR A 36 -0.34 -4.62 4.56
N GLY A 37 -0.67 -5.13 3.36
CA GLY A 37 -1.15 -6.49 3.16
C GLY A 37 -0.12 -7.55 3.55
N ALA A 38 -0.53 -8.48 4.41
CA ALA A 38 0.26 -9.65 4.79
C ALA A 38 0.00 -10.80 3.81
N CYS A 39 0.68 -10.73 2.67
CA CYS A 39 0.61 -11.72 1.59
C CYS A 39 1.95 -11.73 0.84
N TYR A 40 2.33 -12.87 0.29
CA TYR A 40 3.50 -12.95 -0.59
C TYR A 40 3.18 -12.40 -1.98
N ALA A 41 4.14 -11.69 -2.57
CA ALA A 41 3.98 -11.10 -3.89
C ALA A 41 3.65 -12.14 -4.99
N ALA A 42 4.15 -13.38 -4.83
CA ALA A 42 3.83 -14.48 -5.75
C ALA A 42 2.36 -14.91 -5.68
N GLU A 43 1.80 -14.98 -4.46
CA GLU A 43 0.39 -15.32 -4.25
C GLU A 43 -0.53 -14.21 -4.77
N ALA A 44 -0.17 -12.95 -4.50
CA ALA A 44 -0.91 -11.81 -5.04
C ALA A 44 -0.91 -11.80 -6.58
N ARG A 45 0.24 -12.09 -7.22
CA ARG A 45 0.30 -12.24 -8.68
C ARG A 45 -0.61 -13.36 -9.20
N ALA A 46 -0.60 -14.51 -8.54
CA ALA A 46 -1.44 -15.64 -8.93
C ALA A 46 -2.94 -15.28 -8.82
N ALA A 47 -3.36 -14.64 -7.74
CA ALA A 47 -4.73 -14.19 -7.55
C ALA A 47 -5.16 -13.17 -8.62
N LEU A 48 -4.29 -12.25 -9.02
CA LEU A 48 -4.56 -11.26 -10.06
C LEU A 48 -4.55 -11.85 -11.48
N GLN A 49 -4.16 -13.11 -11.67
CA GLN A 49 -4.31 -13.84 -12.93
C GLN A 49 -5.60 -14.67 -13.02
N THR A 50 -6.39 -14.76 -11.96
CA THR A 50 -7.71 -15.41 -11.98
C THR A 50 -8.70 -14.63 -12.87
N PRO A 51 -9.84 -15.19 -13.27
CA PRO A 51 -10.84 -14.46 -14.05
C PRO A 51 -11.28 -13.15 -13.39
N ALA A 52 -11.57 -13.15 -12.09
CA ALA A 52 -11.92 -11.94 -11.34
C ALA A 52 -10.70 -11.01 -11.18
N GLY A 53 -9.52 -11.58 -10.93
CA GLY A 53 -8.29 -10.82 -10.72
C GLY A 53 -7.88 -10.00 -11.93
N LYS A 54 -7.94 -10.57 -13.14
CA LYS A 54 -7.59 -9.88 -14.40
C LYS A 54 -8.45 -8.65 -14.69
N THR A 55 -9.67 -8.63 -14.19
CA THR A 55 -10.59 -7.51 -14.37
C THR A 55 -10.60 -6.52 -13.22
N ALA A 56 -9.94 -6.85 -12.11
CA ALA A 56 -9.83 -5.99 -10.94
C ALA A 56 -8.60 -5.09 -11.02
N GLN A 57 -8.70 -3.89 -10.46
CA GLN A 57 -7.56 -3.00 -10.22
C GLN A 57 -7.10 -3.16 -8.76
N PHE A 58 -5.80 -3.37 -8.56
CA PHE A 58 -5.23 -3.62 -7.25
C PHE A 58 -4.32 -2.47 -6.81
N PHE A 59 -4.59 -1.91 -5.64
CA PHE A 59 -3.84 -0.81 -5.03
C PHE A 59 -3.12 -1.35 -3.79
N ASN A 60 -1.82 -1.54 -3.88
CA ASN A 60 -0.98 -2.00 -2.79
C ASN A 60 -0.46 -0.80 -2.00
N ILE A 61 -1.08 -0.51 -0.86
CA ILE A 61 -0.68 0.57 0.03
C ILE A 61 0.33 0.03 1.04
N SER A 62 1.53 0.59 1.02
CA SER A 62 2.63 0.21 1.93
C SER A 62 3.13 1.38 2.76
N SER A 63 3.82 1.07 3.85
CA SER A 63 4.50 2.04 4.71
C SER A 63 5.68 1.36 5.40
N ARG A 64 6.80 2.04 5.52
CA ARG A 64 7.99 1.54 6.25
C ARG A 64 7.76 1.49 7.77
N GLU A 65 6.74 2.17 8.27
CA GLU A 65 6.28 1.98 9.65
C GLU A 65 5.81 0.53 9.90
N ASN A 66 5.41 -0.20 8.85
CA ASN A 66 4.97 -1.60 8.92
C ASN A 66 6.11 -2.63 8.83
N ASP A 67 7.35 -2.24 8.65
CA ASP A 67 8.48 -3.14 8.37
C ASP A 67 8.65 -4.27 9.38
N LEU A 68 8.41 -3.99 10.66
CA LEU A 68 8.50 -5.00 11.72
C LEU A 68 7.44 -6.10 11.52
N PHE A 69 6.21 -5.72 11.21
CA PHE A 69 5.11 -6.66 11.02
C PHE A 69 5.29 -7.46 9.73
N GLU A 70 5.77 -6.82 8.67
CA GLU A 70 6.11 -7.49 7.42
C GLU A 70 7.25 -8.51 7.61
N PHE A 71 8.28 -8.15 8.39
CA PHE A 71 9.36 -9.07 8.75
C PHE A 71 8.86 -10.27 9.56
N LEU A 72 8.00 -10.03 10.56
CA LEU A 72 7.41 -11.11 11.35
C LEU A 72 6.54 -12.02 10.47
N PHE A 73 5.75 -11.45 9.56
CA PHE A 73 4.99 -12.25 8.59
C PHE A 73 5.91 -13.18 7.79
N GLU A 74 6.98 -12.66 7.20
CA GLU A 74 7.94 -13.47 6.43
C GLU A 74 8.65 -14.55 7.25
N ARG A 75 8.70 -14.42 8.58
CA ARG A 75 9.32 -15.39 9.49
C ARG A 75 8.34 -16.42 10.01
N LEU A 76 7.10 -16.04 10.22
CA LEU A 76 6.09 -16.88 10.86
C LEU A 76 5.21 -17.62 9.85
N VAL A 77 5.00 -17.03 8.66
CA VAL A 77 4.19 -17.63 7.61
C VAL A 77 5.11 -18.32 6.59
N ARG A 78 4.80 -19.58 6.29
CA ARG A 78 5.58 -20.36 5.33
C ARG A 78 5.55 -19.72 3.94
N PRO A 79 6.70 -19.40 3.34
CA PRO A 79 6.73 -18.84 1.99
C PRO A 79 6.33 -19.87 0.94
N PRO A 80 5.67 -19.46 -0.15
CA PRO A 80 5.26 -20.35 -1.23
C PRO A 80 6.47 -20.93 -2.00
N SER A 81 7.62 -20.23 -1.98
CA SER A 81 8.87 -20.66 -2.59
C SER A 81 10.07 -20.04 -1.87
N ARG A 82 11.25 -20.64 -2.10
CA ARG A 82 12.51 -20.07 -1.54
C ARG A 82 12.77 -18.67 -2.09
N GLY A 83 12.99 -17.72 -1.20
CA GLY A 83 13.24 -16.33 -1.58
C GLY A 83 11.99 -15.51 -1.88
N ALA A 84 10.79 -16.06 -1.67
CA ALA A 84 9.54 -15.28 -1.76
C ALA A 84 9.57 -14.08 -0.78
N ARG A 85 9.05 -12.95 -1.24
CA ARG A 85 9.01 -11.69 -0.49
C ARG A 85 7.57 -11.25 -0.29
N ALA A 86 7.32 -10.61 0.82
CA ALA A 86 6.04 -9.96 1.09
C ALA A 86 5.78 -8.83 0.07
N MET A 87 4.51 -8.62 -0.23
CA MET A 87 4.08 -7.64 -1.24
C MET A 87 4.30 -6.17 -0.81
N GLY A 88 4.49 -5.90 0.47
CA GLY A 88 4.79 -4.55 0.98
C GLY A 88 6.12 -3.99 0.47
N ARG A 89 7.00 -4.84 -0.04
CA ARG A 89 8.23 -4.42 -0.74
C ARG A 89 7.99 -4.01 -2.20
N GLY A 90 6.75 -3.91 -2.60
CA GLY A 90 6.33 -3.64 -3.96
C GLY A 90 6.30 -4.90 -4.83
N PHE A 91 5.45 -4.89 -5.82
CA PHE A 91 5.44 -5.88 -6.89
C PHE A 91 4.86 -5.23 -8.15
N ASP A 92 5.34 -5.67 -9.29
CA ASP A 92 4.90 -5.14 -10.58
C ASP A 92 3.96 -6.16 -11.25
N VAL A 93 2.74 -5.70 -11.52
CA VAL A 93 1.69 -6.42 -12.25
C VAL A 93 0.87 -5.38 -13.01
N GLU A 94 0.47 -5.68 -14.24
CA GLU A 94 -0.19 -4.73 -15.15
C GLU A 94 -1.43 -4.06 -14.53
N ASN A 95 -2.25 -4.83 -13.82
CA ASN A 95 -3.47 -4.34 -13.16
C ASN A 95 -3.29 -3.98 -11.68
N ALA A 96 -2.04 -3.70 -11.26
CA ALA A 96 -1.72 -3.28 -9.90
C ALA A 96 -0.83 -2.03 -9.87
N VAL A 97 -0.89 -1.29 -8.77
CA VAL A 97 0.03 -0.20 -8.44
C VAL A 97 0.41 -0.27 -6.96
N SER A 98 1.68 -0.05 -6.66
CA SER A 98 2.17 0.07 -5.28
C SER A 98 2.36 1.54 -4.93
N LEU A 99 1.80 1.96 -3.79
CA LEU A 99 1.92 3.31 -3.23
C LEU A 99 2.59 3.23 -1.86
N SER A 100 3.73 3.89 -1.71
CA SER A 100 4.39 4.03 -0.41
C SER A 100 3.95 5.34 0.24
N LEU A 101 3.28 5.24 1.38
CA LEU A 101 2.85 6.42 2.15
C LEU A 101 3.99 7.09 2.92
N ASP A 102 5.21 6.59 2.83
CA ASP A 102 6.41 7.21 3.41
C ASP A 102 7.23 8.00 2.39
N CYS A 103 6.90 7.87 1.11
CA CYS A 103 7.60 8.54 0.03
C CYS A 103 7.07 9.97 -0.12
N PRO A 104 7.89 11.02 0.13
CA PRO A 104 7.45 12.40 -0.01
C PRO A 104 6.90 12.71 -1.39
N GLU A 105 7.54 12.20 -2.44
CA GLU A 105 7.13 12.43 -3.83
C GLU A 105 5.76 11.78 -4.12
N THR A 106 5.47 10.64 -3.49
CA THR A 106 4.13 10.02 -3.55
C THR A 106 3.09 10.90 -2.86
N LEU A 107 3.40 11.41 -1.66
CA LEU A 107 2.49 12.28 -0.91
C LEU A 107 2.24 13.59 -1.65
N ASP A 108 3.28 14.21 -2.23
CA ASP A 108 3.18 15.44 -3.01
C ASP A 108 2.33 15.22 -4.28
N PHE A 109 2.52 14.12 -4.99
CA PHE A 109 1.71 13.75 -6.14
C PHE A 109 0.22 13.59 -5.77
N LEU A 110 -0.07 12.89 -4.67
CA LEU A 110 -1.43 12.71 -4.18
C LEU A 110 -2.06 14.04 -3.75
N ALA A 111 -1.31 14.88 -3.05
CA ALA A 111 -1.76 16.22 -2.62
C ALA A 111 -2.07 17.12 -3.84
N GLY A 112 -1.24 17.07 -4.88
CA GLY A 112 -1.47 17.79 -6.14
C GLY A 112 -2.76 17.36 -6.86
N LYS A 113 -3.26 16.16 -6.57
CA LYS A 113 -4.56 15.64 -7.05
C LYS A 113 -5.71 15.85 -6.04
N GLY A 114 -5.47 16.55 -4.94
CA GLY A 114 -6.48 16.84 -3.92
C GLY A 114 -6.65 15.74 -2.85
N ALA A 115 -5.71 14.80 -2.74
CA ALA A 115 -5.68 13.81 -1.67
C ALA A 115 -4.50 14.10 -0.73
N VAL A 116 -4.72 15.00 0.22
CA VAL A 116 -3.71 15.35 1.24
C VAL A 116 -3.68 14.27 2.31
N ILE A 117 -2.51 13.66 2.50
CA ILE A 117 -2.23 12.66 3.52
C ILE A 117 -1.05 13.14 4.35
N ASP A 118 -1.17 13.10 5.67
CA ASP A 118 -0.09 13.51 6.55
C ASP A 118 1.15 12.64 6.39
N ALA A 119 2.31 13.24 6.62
CA ALA A 119 3.58 12.51 6.65
C ALA A 119 3.59 11.45 7.78
N PRO A 120 4.41 10.38 7.67
CA PRO A 120 4.53 9.38 8.72
C PRO A 120 5.15 10.00 9.98
N ASP A 121 4.51 9.75 11.13
CA ASP A 121 4.91 10.27 12.44
C ASP A 121 5.48 9.20 13.38
N ARG A 122 5.33 7.92 13.03
CA ARG A 122 5.76 6.79 13.85
C ARG A 122 6.91 6.02 13.20
N ARG A 123 7.74 5.42 14.03
CA ARG A 123 8.78 4.49 13.56
C ARG A 123 8.23 3.11 13.28
N ILE A 124 7.25 2.67 14.06
CA ILE A 124 6.60 1.37 13.96
C ILE A 124 5.10 1.57 14.12
N SER A 125 4.35 1.18 13.10
CA SER A 125 2.89 1.16 13.15
C SER A 125 2.34 0.17 12.12
N HIS A 126 1.45 -0.70 12.56
CA HIS A 126 0.72 -1.61 11.68
C HIS A 126 -0.55 -0.97 11.10
N TRP A 127 -1.02 0.09 11.74
CA TRP A 127 -2.32 0.69 11.49
C TRP A 127 -2.24 2.05 10.78
N SER A 128 -1.05 2.62 10.60
CA SER A 128 -0.86 3.96 10.02
C SER A 128 -1.45 4.08 8.61
N SER A 129 -1.51 2.99 7.86
CA SER A 129 -2.10 2.95 6.52
C SER A 129 -3.59 3.34 6.48
N TYR A 130 -4.30 3.37 7.62
CA TYR A 130 -5.69 3.83 7.69
C TYR A 130 -5.99 4.75 8.88
N THR A 131 -5.11 4.84 9.87
CA THR A 131 -5.29 5.77 11.00
C THR A 131 -4.65 7.14 10.75
N ARG A 132 -3.76 7.25 9.77
CA ARG A 132 -3.11 8.50 9.41
C ARG A 132 -4.13 9.45 8.79
N PRO A 133 -4.16 10.74 9.20
CA PRO A 133 -5.07 11.71 8.62
C PRO A 133 -4.97 11.76 7.09
N GLY A 134 -6.11 11.87 6.41
CA GLY A 134 -6.22 11.92 4.97
C GLY A 134 -6.35 10.56 4.26
N THR A 135 -5.86 9.46 4.85
CA THR A 135 -5.85 8.14 4.19
C THR A 135 -7.24 7.64 3.82
N LEU A 136 -8.20 7.67 4.75
CA LEU A 136 -9.57 7.22 4.46
C LEU A 136 -10.27 8.10 3.42
N GLY A 137 -9.99 9.41 3.41
CA GLY A 137 -10.46 10.33 2.38
C GLY A 137 -9.93 9.96 1.00
N PHE A 138 -8.65 9.62 0.90
CA PHE A 138 -8.03 9.14 -0.33
C PHE A 138 -8.65 7.82 -0.81
N TYR A 139 -8.81 6.83 0.08
CA TYR A 139 -9.42 5.55 -0.31
C TYR A 139 -10.88 5.70 -0.75
N ASN A 140 -11.63 6.59 -0.12
CA ASN A 140 -12.96 6.93 -0.58
C ASN A 140 -12.94 7.51 -2.01
N GLN A 141 -11.99 8.40 -2.32
CA GLN A 141 -11.83 8.93 -3.67
C GLN A 141 -11.46 7.82 -4.67
N LEU A 142 -10.50 6.94 -4.32
CA LEU A 142 -10.14 5.79 -5.17
C LEU A 142 -11.36 4.94 -5.55
N LEU A 143 -12.27 4.71 -4.61
CA LEU A 143 -13.44 3.86 -4.85
C LEU A 143 -14.61 4.60 -5.51
N ARG A 144 -14.85 5.85 -5.14
CA ARG A 144 -16.03 6.62 -5.59
C ARG A 144 -15.80 7.44 -6.85
N ARG A 145 -14.54 7.77 -7.14
CA ARG A 145 -14.15 8.60 -8.28
C ARG A 145 -13.10 7.89 -9.15
N PRO A 146 -13.41 6.72 -9.72
CA PRO A 146 -12.43 5.94 -10.48
C PRO A 146 -11.86 6.67 -11.69
N ALA A 147 -12.62 7.59 -12.29
CA ALA A 147 -12.17 8.41 -13.41
C ALA A 147 -11.07 9.42 -13.02
N ASP A 148 -11.07 9.93 -11.78
CA ASP A 148 -10.05 10.86 -11.29
C ASP A 148 -8.74 10.13 -10.93
N TRP A 149 -8.83 8.82 -10.71
CA TRP A 149 -7.75 7.95 -10.26
C TRP A 149 -7.60 6.71 -11.17
N PRO A 150 -7.30 6.91 -12.48
CA PRO A 150 -7.03 5.78 -13.39
C PRO A 150 -5.73 5.10 -13.01
N LEU A 151 -5.74 3.77 -12.97
CA LEU A 151 -4.59 2.96 -12.56
C LEU A 151 -3.34 3.25 -13.41
N GLU A 152 -3.52 3.36 -14.72
CA GLU A 152 -2.43 3.66 -15.66
C GLU A 152 -1.74 4.98 -15.36
N GLN A 153 -2.51 6.03 -15.03
CA GLN A 153 -1.95 7.32 -14.65
C GLN A 153 -1.16 7.24 -13.34
N LEU A 154 -1.65 6.48 -12.38
CA LEU A 154 -0.93 6.25 -11.13
C LEU A 154 0.38 5.49 -11.39
N ARG A 155 0.33 4.43 -12.19
CA ARG A 155 1.53 3.66 -12.56
C ARG A 155 2.58 4.51 -13.29
N ALA A 156 2.15 5.41 -14.16
CA ALA A 156 3.05 6.25 -14.94
C ALA A 156 3.71 7.39 -14.13
N ASN A 157 3.04 7.89 -13.08
CA ASN A 157 3.47 9.11 -12.39
C ASN A 157 3.92 8.86 -10.93
N LEU A 158 3.56 7.73 -10.33
CA LEU A 158 4.05 7.45 -9.00
C LEU A 158 5.51 7.02 -9.04
N PRO A 159 6.35 7.56 -8.15
CA PRO A 159 7.71 7.12 -8.03
C PRO A 159 7.73 5.64 -7.62
N HIS A 160 8.75 4.91 -8.08
CA HIS A 160 9.04 3.58 -7.58
C HIS A 160 9.96 3.73 -6.35
N PRO A 161 9.41 3.88 -5.14
CA PRO A 161 10.23 4.16 -3.97
C PRO A 161 11.10 2.94 -3.67
N VAL A 162 12.39 3.15 -3.73
CA VAL A 162 13.40 2.20 -3.26
C VAL A 162 13.68 2.46 -1.77
N ALA A 163 12.64 2.72 -0.98
CA ALA A 163 12.81 2.86 0.46
C ALA A 163 13.30 1.53 1.04
N GLU A 164 14.50 1.54 1.58
CA GLU A 164 15.07 0.34 2.19
C GLU A 164 14.25 -0.08 3.41
N ARG A 165 14.16 -1.39 3.61
CA ARG A 165 13.56 -1.95 4.82
C ARG A 165 14.29 -1.41 6.04
N TRP A 166 13.57 -1.08 7.10
CA TRP A 166 14.07 -0.49 8.35
C TRP A 166 14.45 0.99 8.27
N SER A 167 14.32 1.66 7.13
CA SER A 167 14.68 3.08 6.99
C SER A 167 14.04 3.95 8.08
N ARG A 168 12.75 3.76 8.39
CA ARG A 168 12.06 4.49 9.47
C ARG A 168 12.57 4.17 10.87
N ILE A 169 12.91 2.92 11.14
CA ILE A 169 13.42 2.50 12.46
C ILE A 169 14.83 3.02 12.70
N LEU A 170 15.64 3.06 11.64
CA LEU A 170 17.03 3.50 11.69
C LEU A 170 17.19 5.02 11.56
N GLU A 171 16.13 5.74 11.25
CA GLU A 171 16.14 7.20 11.15
C GLU A 171 16.54 7.82 12.49
N ARG A 172 17.63 8.61 12.47
CA ARG A 172 18.07 9.34 13.66
C ARG A 172 17.04 10.43 13.96
N PRO A 173 16.59 10.60 15.22
CA PRO A 173 15.75 11.72 15.57
C PRO A 173 16.51 13.01 15.24
N SER A 174 15.86 13.92 14.50
CA SER A 174 16.36 15.28 14.34
C SER A 174 16.23 15.98 15.69
N VAL A 175 17.30 15.95 16.48
CA VAL A 175 17.38 16.74 17.70
C VAL A 175 17.54 18.20 17.25
N PRO A 176 16.60 19.10 17.54
CA PRO A 176 16.82 20.51 17.28
C PRO A 176 18.05 20.94 18.08
N LEU A 177 19.08 21.42 17.41
CA LEU A 177 20.24 22.00 18.09
C LEU A 177 19.71 23.17 18.94
N PRO A 178 20.06 23.24 20.25
CA PRO A 178 19.67 24.36 21.06
C PRO A 178 20.20 25.64 20.43
N SER A 179 19.30 26.56 20.09
CA SER A 179 19.70 27.89 19.62
C SER A 179 20.31 28.63 20.79
N PHE A 180 21.64 28.73 20.82
CA PHE A 180 22.33 29.64 21.73
C PHE A 180 21.98 31.09 21.28
N GLN A 181 20.98 31.70 21.91
CA GLN A 181 20.81 33.14 21.83
C GLN A 181 22.02 33.76 22.48
N LYS A 182 22.90 34.40 21.69
CA LYS A 182 23.92 35.33 22.23
C LYS A 182 23.16 36.50 22.82
N THR A 183 23.05 36.53 24.13
CA THR A 183 22.71 37.78 24.84
C THR A 183 23.89 38.72 24.67
N ALA A 184 23.63 39.86 24.01
CA ALA A 184 24.49 41.00 23.92
C ALA A 184 24.36 41.85 25.18
#